data_411aa5d2e7b11eba67d51ff68a68585c
#
_entry.id   411aa5d2e7b11eba67d51ff68a68585c
#
_cell.length_a   1.000
_cell.length_b   1.000
_cell.length_c   1.000
_cell.angle_alpha   90.00
_cell.angle_beta   90.00
_cell.angle_gamma   90.00
#
_symmetry.space_group_name_H-M   'P 1'
#
loop_
_entity.id
_entity.type
_entity.pdbx_description
1 polymer ?
#
loop_
_entity_poly.entity_id
_entity_poly.type
_entity_poly.pdbx_seq_one_letter_code
_entity_poly.pdbx_strand_id
1 'polypeptide(L)'
;MRGVIWLVLLFVVAVVAATTLGSNDGLVSMYWAGWRTDLSLNLFVILVLAGCAVLMLAVQALNSLVSLPKRAGQWRALRRERAAEVALREAQAEYFGARYGRAHKAAQRALALQPAVPALAGDAQFRMLARLLAAGSLDRLQDRSRRDENLRHAFNAERGATDEAARLLAAEWALDDRDAPRAMEMLDALSPGAARRTQALRLRLQASRMARQPLEALRTARLLANHQAFSPVVARSLLRSLANETLDAAHDVQQLRRLWAQFDATDRRDLHITCRAAQRAAQLDAPEDGRLWLRPFWDGLAELPREDRDRVALALIDTRAGIGADWLPRVESAAQSFGHESAVVAAVGMVFAERRLWGKARLLLEQAAASPSLPSRNRRMAWRQLAQLARQESDEARATVCERAAAAID
;
A
#
# COMPACT_ATOMS: atom_id res chain seq x y z
N MET A 1 13.67 22.80 -51.85
CA MET A 1 14.16 21.92 -52.92
C MET A 1 13.14 21.73 -54.06
N ARG A 2 11.85 21.51 -53.84
CA ARG A 2 10.85 21.39 -54.93
C ARG A 2 10.75 22.60 -55.83
N GLY A 3 10.87 23.84 -55.33
CA GLY A 3 10.82 25.06 -56.12
C GLY A 3 12.01 25.23 -57.10
N VAL A 4 13.21 24.81 -56.70
CA VAL A 4 14.41 24.85 -57.54
C VAL A 4 14.31 23.88 -58.71
N ILE A 5 13.78 22.67 -58.46
CA ILE A 5 13.55 21.66 -59.48
C ILE A 5 12.54 22.19 -60.52
N TRP A 6 11.47 22.84 -60.09
CA TRP A 6 10.48 23.44 -60.98
C TRP A 6 11.06 24.57 -61.78
N LEU A 7 11.94 25.39 -61.22
CA LEU A 7 12.59 26.52 -61.89
C LEU A 7 13.59 26.05 -62.97
N VAL A 8 14.37 25.00 -62.69
CA VAL A 8 15.26 24.35 -63.62
C VAL A 8 14.47 23.68 -64.75
N LEU A 9 13.39 22.99 -64.45
CA LEU A 9 12.55 22.33 -65.45
C LEU A 9 11.86 23.36 -66.33
N LEU A 10 11.42 24.51 -65.83
CA LEU A 10 10.83 25.61 -66.54
C LEU A 10 11.88 26.31 -67.48
N PHE A 11 13.14 26.44 -66.98
CA PHE A 11 14.23 26.96 -67.76
C PHE A 11 14.59 26.00 -68.91
N VAL A 12 14.67 24.69 -68.68
CA VAL A 12 14.94 23.70 -69.75
C VAL A 12 13.83 23.72 -70.80
N VAL A 13 12.55 23.75 -70.36
CA VAL A 13 11.39 23.84 -71.23
C VAL A 13 11.44 25.15 -72.06
N ALA A 14 11.85 26.28 -71.49
CA ALA A 14 11.94 27.54 -72.15
C ALA A 14 13.08 27.53 -73.22
N VAL A 15 14.22 26.90 -72.89
CA VAL A 15 15.37 26.78 -73.86
C VAL A 15 14.99 25.87 -75.06
N VAL A 16 14.36 24.69 -74.73
CA VAL A 16 13.89 23.81 -75.81
C VAL A 16 12.81 24.46 -76.65
N ALA A 17 11.86 25.18 -76.03
CA ALA A 17 10.88 25.96 -76.74
C ALA A 17 11.54 27.06 -77.66
N ALA A 18 12.51 27.78 -77.12
CA ALA A 18 13.22 28.85 -77.95
C ALA A 18 13.94 28.27 -79.10
N THR A 19 14.59 27.10 -79.02
CA THR A 19 15.34 26.45 -80.11
C THR A 19 14.42 25.81 -81.13
N THR A 20 13.30 25.28 -80.77
CA THR A 20 12.34 24.60 -81.67
C THR A 20 11.35 25.57 -82.36
N LEU A 21 10.98 26.67 -81.69
CA LEU A 21 10.05 27.67 -82.17
C LEU A 21 10.72 28.74 -83.02
N GLY A 22 12.05 28.95 -82.90
CA GLY A 22 12.77 29.98 -83.59
C GLY A 22 12.87 29.82 -85.14
N SER A 23 12.55 28.63 -85.68
CA SER A 23 12.65 28.34 -87.15
C SER A 23 11.29 28.04 -87.81
N ASN A 24 10.14 28.36 -87.12
CA ASN A 24 8.83 27.98 -87.65
C ASN A 24 8.03 29.20 -88.10
N ASP A 25 7.85 29.35 -89.46
CA ASP A 25 7.02 30.39 -90.09
C ASP A 25 5.55 30.07 -90.11
N GLY A 26 5.05 29.15 -89.24
CA GLY A 26 3.63 28.72 -89.13
C GLY A 26 2.73 29.86 -88.65
N LEU A 27 1.65 30.08 -89.33
CA LEU A 27 0.58 31.03 -88.97
C LEU A 27 -0.69 30.27 -88.49
N VAL A 28 -1.29 30.70 -87.37
CA VAL A 28 -2.55 30.23 -86.90
C VAL A 28 -3.62 31.28 -87.25
N SER A 29 -4.53 30.97 -88.16
CA SER A 29 -5.65 31.82 -88.50
C SER A 29 -6.88 31.47 -87.69
N MET A 30 -7.33 32.42 -86.91
CA MET A 30 -8.56 32.26 -86.08
C MET A 30 -9.69 33.07 -86.77
N TYR A 31 -10.83 32.42 -86.96
CA TYR A 31 -12.05 33.02 -87.51
C TYR A 31 -13.07 33.15 -86.39
N TRP A 32 -13.45 34.38 -86.04
CA TRP A 32 -14.47 34.68 -85.06
C TRP A 32 -15.37 35.80 -85.54
N ALA A 33 -16.68 35.51 -85.62
CA ALA A 33 -17.72 36.51 -85.99
C ALA A 33 -17.40 37.37 -87.23
N GLY A 34 -16.79 36.78 -88.27
CA GLY A 34 -16.44 37.46 -89.53
C GLY A 34 -15.09 38.14 -89.52
N TRP A 35 -14.34 38.13 -88.49
CA TRP A 35 -12.98 38.68 -88.40
C TRP A 35 -11.97 37.55 -88.51
N ARG A 36 -10.96 37.79 -89.34
CA ARG A 36 -9.80 36.91 -89.47
C ARG A 36 -8.60 37.56 -88.77
N THR A 37 -8.06 36.86 -87.77
CA THR A 37 -6.79 37.27 -87.09
C THR A 37 -5.74 36.22 -87.37
N ASP A 38 -4.64 36.61 -87.98
CA ASP A 38 -3.52 35.77 -88.26
C ASP A 38 -2.44 36.06 -87.21
N LEU A 39 -2.15 35.02 -86.38
CA LEU A 39 -1.14 35.04 -85.27
C LEU A 39 -0.01 34.07 -85.62
N SER A 40 1.25 34.45 -85.28
CA SER A 40 2.32 33.49 -85.41
C SER A 40 2.10 32.29 -84.48
N LEU A 41 2.42 31.07 -84.94
CA LEU A 41 2.24 29.84 -84.14
C LEU A 41 2.91 29.96 -82.77
N ASN A 42 4.07 30.62 -82.71
CA ASN A 42 4.81 30.83 -81.48
C ASN A 42 4.03 31.72 -80.51
N LEU A 43 3.38 32.80 -80.95
CA LEU A 43 2.60 33.66 -80.07
C LEU A 43 1.37 32.96 -79.62
N PHE A 44 0.72 32.12 -80.45
CA PHE A 44 -0.45 31.32 -80.04
C PHE A 44 -0.07 30.33 -78.97
N VAL A 45 1.01 29.56 -79.08
CA VAL A 45 1.49 28.62 -78.09
C VAL A 45 1.79 29.30 -76.75
N ILE A 46 2.46 30.49 -76.81
CA ILE A 46 2.74 31.30 -75.63
C ILE A 46 1.41 31.72 -74.92
N LEU A 47 0.46 32.20 -75.70
CA LEU A 47 -0.85 32.60 -75.14
C LEU A 47 -1.62 31.46 -74.54
N VAL A 48 -1.61 30.26 -75.14
CA VAL A 48 -2.25 29.06 -74.60
C VAL A 48 -1.54 28.64 -73.34
N LEU A 49 -0.22 28.60 -73.29
CA LEU A 49 0.54 28.25 -72.05
C LEU A 49 0.32 29.27 -70.94
N ALA A 50 0.33 30.58 -71.29
CA ALA A 50 0.00 31.62 -70.31
C ALA A 50 -1.45 31.51 -69.80
N GLY A 51 -2.43 31.22 -70.66
CA GLY A 51 -3.82 30.97 -70.28
C GLY A 51 -3.94 29.76 -69.37
N CYS A 52 -3.26 28.67 -69.71
CA CYS A 52 -3.24 27.46 -68.81
C CYS A 52 -2.60 27.74 -67.42
N ALA A 53 -1.50 28.57 -67.47
CA ALA A 53 -0.84 28.94 -66.18
C ALA A 53 -1.77 29.82 -65.29
N VAL A 54 -2.41 30.82 -65.94
CA VAL A 54 -3.37 31.69 -65.24
C VAL A 54 -4.57 30.86 -64.69
N LEU A 55 -5.11 29.93 -65.48
CA LEU A 55 -6.20 29.04 -65.06
C LEU A 55 -5.74 28.16 -63.89
N MET A 56 -4.56 27.59 -63.95
CA MET A 56 -3.98 26.77 -62.88
C MET A 56 -3.81 27.57 -61.60
N LEU A 57 -3.28 28.80 -61.69
CA LEU A 57 -3.16 29.73 -60.57
C LEU A 57 -4.52 30.11 -59.97
N ALA A 58 -5.50 30.36 -60.82
CA ALA A 58 -6.85 30.67 -60.38
C ALA A 58 -7.50 29.47 -59.61
N VAL A 59 -7.38 28.25 -60.14
CA VAL A 59 -7.86 27.03 -59.47
C VAL A 59 -7.10 26.81 -58.16
N GLN A 60 -5.81 27.01 -58.10
CA GLN A 60 -5.03 26.91 -56.87
C GLN A 60 -5.45 27.98 -55.84
N ALA A 61 -5.66 29.20 -56.24
CA ALA A 61 -6.13 30.29 -55.39
C ALA A 61 -7.54 29.97 -54.82
N LEU A 62 -8.45 29.48 -55.67
CA LEU A 62 -9.78 29.06 -55.23
C LEU A 62 -9.76 27.91 -54.25
N ASN A 63 -8.96 26.86 -54.51
CA ASN A 63 -8.75 25.74 -53.61
C ASN A 63 -8.13 26.17 -52.27
N SER A 64 -7.18 27.11 -52.30
CA SER A 64 -6.57 27.70 -51.12
C SER A 64 -7.60 28.45 -50.28
N LEU A 65 -8.44 29.27 -50.89
CA LEU A 65 -9.55 29.99 -50.23
C LEU A 65 -10.57 29.06 -49.60
N VAL A 66 -11.01 28.00 -50.29
CA VAL A 66 -11.98 27.02 -49.80
C VAL A 66 -11.35 26.19 -48.66
N SER A 67 -10.03 25.95 -48.64
CA SER A 67 -9.36 25.21 -47.60
C SER A 67 -9.05 26.03 -46.33
N LEU A 68 -9.08 27.35 -46.37
CA LEU A 68 -8.78 28.25 -45.26
C LEU A 68 -9.62 28.01 -44.01
N PRO A 69 -10.95 27.84 -44.07
CA PRO A 69 -11.78 27.57 -42.87
C PRO A 69 -11.42 26.23 -42.23
N LYS A 70 -11.11 25.19 -43.02
CA LYS A 70 -10.67 23.89 -42.54
C LYS A 70 -9.31 23.98 -41.79
N ARG A 71 -8.35 24.68 -42.39
CA ARG A 71 -7.02 24.92 -41.78
C ARG A 71 -7.11 25.77 -40.50
N ALA A 72 -7.94 26.82 -40.54
CA ALA A 72 -8.20 27.65 -39.36
C ALA A 72 -8.90 26.86 -38.24
N GLY A 73 -9.81 25.93 -38.59
CA GLY A 73 -10.44 24.98 -37.64
C GLY A 73 -9.41 24.04 -37.00
N GLN A 74 -8.57 23.42 -37.82
CA GLN A 74 -7.50 22.52 -37.33
C GLN A 74 -6.49 23.27 -36.44
N TRP A 75 -6.08 24.46 -36.84
CA TRP A 75 -5.15 25.27 -36.04
C TRP A 75 -5.75 25.68 -34.69
N ARG A 76 -7.06 26.05 -34.66
CA ARG A 76 -7.78 26.34 -33.41
C ARG A 76 -7.90 25.11 -32.52
N ALA A 77 -8.18 23.92 -33.08
CA ALA A 77 -8.21 22.66 -32.38
C ALA A 77 -6.86 22.32 -31.74
N LEU A 78 -5.76 22.36 -32.51
CA LEU A 78 -4.40 22.15 -32.03
C LEU A 78 -3.98 23.15 -30.95
N ARG A 79 -4.39 24.41 -31.08
CA ARG A 79 -4.11 25.42 -30.06
C ARG A 79 -4.86 25.16 -28.75
N ARG A 80 -6.11 24.69 -28.81
CA ARG A 80 -6.90 24.29 -27.64
C ARG A 80 -6.31 23.04 -26.97
N GLU A 81 -5.91 22.05 -27.74
CA GLU A 81 -5.25 20.84 -27.25
C GLU A 81 -3.96 21.19 -26.48
N ARG A 82 -3.07 21.97 -27.11
CA ARG A 82 -1.86 22.46 -26.42
C ARG A 82 -2.17 23.27 -25.17
N ALA A 83 -3.21 24.08 -25.19
CA ALA A 83 -3.62 24.86 -24.01
C ALA A 83 -4.11 23.97 -22.87
N ALA A 84 -4.86 22.88 -23.16
CA ALA A 84 -5.30 21.91 -22.16
C ALA A 84 -4.11 21.13 -21.55
N GLU A 85 -3.17 20.66 -22.40
CA GLU A 85 -1.96 19.97 -21.93
C GLU A 85 -1.05 20.89 -21.09
N VAL A 86 -0.85 22.14 -21.54
CA VAL A 86 -0.07 23.13 -20.78
C VAL A 86 -0.71 23.39 -19.42
N ALA A 87 -2.04 23.53 -19.36
CA ALA A 87 -2.74 23.72 -18.10
C ALA A 87 -2.56 22.52 -17.14
N LEU A 88 -2.57 21.29 -17.66
CA LEU A 88 -2.30 20.09 -16.85
C LEU A 88 -0.87 20.04 -16.35
N ARG A 89 0.12 20.33 -17.20
CA ARG A 89 1.54 20.42 -16.79
C ARG A 89 1.78 21.53 -15.78
N GLU A 90 1.12 22.69 -15.96
CA GLU A 90 1.13 23.77 -14.97
C GLU A 90 0.56 23.31 -13.64
N ALA A 91 -0.57 22.58 -13.65
CA ALA A 91 -1.15 22.03 -12.43
C ALA A 91 -0.19 21.09 -11.69
N GLN A 92 0.51 20.21 -12.42
CA GLN A 92 1.53 19.33 -11.85
C GLN A 92 2.71 20.13 -11.25
N ALA A 93 3.26 21.08 -12.02
CA ALA A 93 4.40 21.88 -11.59
C ALA A 93 4.06 22.72 -10.34
N GLU A 94 2.87 23.34 -10.30
CA GLU A 94 2.41 24.13 -9.17
C GLU A 94 2.10 23.24 -7.95
N TYR A 95 1.57 22.02 -8.15
CA TYR A 95 1.32 21.06 -7.08
C TYR A 95 2.62 20.61 -6.40
N PHE A 96 3.60 20.18 -7.17
CA PHE A 96 4.92 19.79 -6.65
C PHE A 96 5.73 20.99 -6.13
N GLY A 97 5.44 22.18 -6.63
CA GLY A 97 5.98 23.45 -6.12
C GLY A 97 5.27 23.94 -4.85
N ALA A 98 4.38 23.14 -4.24
CA ALA A 98 3.58 23.50 -3.05
C ALA A 98 2.70 24.75 -3.19
N ARG A 99 2.41 25.18 -4.43
CA ARG A 99 1.52 26.31 -4.72
C ARG A 99 0.09 25.81 -5.02
N TYR A 100 -0.52 25.16 -4.04
CA TYR A 100 -1.75 24.38 -4.17
C TYR A 100 -2.95 25.18 -4.72
N GLY A 101 -3.08 26.46 -4.36
CA GLY A 101 -4.14 27.31 -4.91
C GLY A 101 -4.00 27.56 -6.42
N ARG A 102 -2.77 27.66 -6.94
CA ARG A 102 -2.51 27.79 -8.38
C ARG A 102 -2.70 26.44 -9.08
N ALA A 103 -2.21 25.36 -8.46
CA ALA A 103 -2.37 24.00 -8.95
C ALA A 103 -3.85 23.65 -9.16
N HIS A 104 -4.70 23.94 -8.16
CA HIS A 104 -6.14 23.74 -8.26
C HIS A 104 -6.75 24.52 -9.45
N LYS A 105 -6.43 25.82 -9.58
CA LYS A 105 -6.94 26.64 -10.68
C LYS A 105 -6.48 26.15 -12.06
N ALA A 106 -5.23 25.70 -12.18
CA ALA A 106 -4.69 25.14 -13.43
C ALA A 106 -5.35 23.81 -13.77
N ALA A 107 -5.57 22.92 -12.79
CA ALA A 107 -6.27 21.65 -12.96
C ALA A 107 -7.73 21.86 -13.39
N GLN A 108 -8.44 22.80 -12.79
CA GLN A 108 -9.81 23.18 -13.20
C GLN A 108 -9.84 23.74 -14.62
N ARG A 109 -8.83 24.54 -15.02
CA ARG A 109 -8.70 25.03 -16.39
C ARG A 109 -8.50 23.88 -17.39
N ALA A 110 -7.65 22.89 -17.05
CA ALA A 110 -7.44 21.70 -17.87
C ALA A 110 -8.77 20.91 -18.05
N LEU A 111 -9.54 20.70 -17.00
CA LEU A 111 -10.84 20.05 -17.04
C LEU A 111 -11.88 20.81 -17.87
N ALA A 112 -11.88 22.13 -17.78
CA ALA A 112 -12.81 22.97 -18.57
C ALA A 112 -12.48 22.97 -20.06
N LEU A 113 -11.19 22.83 -20.44
CA LEU A 113 -10.75 22.79 -21.84
C LEU A 113 -10.95 21.42 -22.49
N GLN A 114 -10.90 20.34 -21.72
CA GLN A 114 -10.94 18.95 -22.22
C GLN A 114 -12.12 18.66 -23.16
N PRO A 115 -13.40 18.98 -22.82
CA PRO A 115 -14.55 18.65 -23.66
C PRO A 115 -14.53 19.35 -25.03
N ALA A 116 -13.85 20.52 -25.11
CA ALA A 116 -13.77 21.31 -26.31
C ALA A 116 -12.68 20.82 -27.28
N VAL A 117 -11.90 19.79 -26.88
CA VAL A 117 -10.80 19.22 -27.66
C VAL A 117 -11.17 17.80 -28.08
N PRO A 118 -11.46 17.53 -29.37
CA PRO A 118 -11.90 16.21 -29.83
C PRO A 118 -10.91 15.09 -29.49
N ALA A 119 -9.61 15.37 -29.52
CA ALA A 119 -8.55 14.41 -29.18
C ALA A 119 -8.54 14.02 -27.68
N LEU A 120 -8.95 14.93 -26.80
CA LEU A 120 -8.94 14.74 -25.35
C LEU A 120 -10.33 14.48 -24.73
N ALA A 121 -11.40 14.70 -25.49
CA ALA A 121 -12.77 14.59 -24.98
C ALA A 121 -13.09 13.20 -24.40
N GLY A 122 -12.53 12.14 -25.02
CA GLY A 122 -12.59 10.75 -24.54
C GLY A 122 -11.42 10.28 -23.67
N ASP A 123 -10.43 11.13 -23.40
CA ASP A 123 -9.25 10.73 -22.62
C ASP A 123 -9.56 10.70 -21.11
N ALA A 124 -9.79 9.48 -20.64
CA ALA A 124 -10.04 9.14 -19.25
C ALA A 124 -8.85 9.44 -18.34
N GLN A 125 -7.64 9.16 -18.81
CA GLN A 125 -6.43 9.35 -18.02
C GLN A 125 -6.15 10.83 -17.79
N PHE A 126 -6.31 11.67 -18.85
CA PHE A 126 -6.20 13.13 -18.72
C PHE A 126 -7.18 13.66 -17.68
N ARG A 127 -8.46 13.26 -17.78
CA ARG A 127 -9.51 13.70 -16.87
C ARG A 127 -9.24 13.28 -15.44
N MET A 128 -8.87 12.02 -15.22
CA MET A 128 -8.57 11.50 -13.91
C MET A 128 -7.38 12.24 -13.28
N LEU A 129 -6.29 12.39 -14.00
CA LEU A 129 -5.11 13.09 -13.52
C LEU A 129 -5.42 14.54 -13.12
N ALA A 130 -6.17 15.26 -13.95
CA ALA A 130 -6.58 16.63 -13.63
C ALA A 130 -7.47 16.68 -12.37
N ARG A 131 -8.40 15.74 -12.22
CA ARG A 131 -9.25 15.65 -11.01
C ARG A 131 -8.46 15.31 -9.76
N LEU A 132 -7.52 14.35 -9.84
CA LEU A 132 -6.67 13.99 -8.71
C LEU A 132 -5.76 15.15 -8.27
N LEU A 133 -5.21 15.91 -9.23
CA LEU A 133 -4.45 17.12 -8.91
C LEU A 133 -5.32 18.20 -8.28
N ALA A 134 -6.56 18.38 -8.76
CA ALA A 134 -7.50 19.32 -8.17
C ALA A 134 -7.88 18.90 -6.74
N ALA A 135 -8.23 17.63 -6.54
CA ALA A 135 -8.58 17.08 -5.23
C ALA A 135 -7.41 17.09 -4.25
N GLY A 136 -6.21 16.65 -4.69
CA GLY A 136 -5.01 16.69 -3.86
C GLY A 136 -4.58 18.11 -3.47
N SER A 137 -4.80 19.09 -4.37
CA SER A 137 -4.56 20.50 -4.04
C SER A 137 -5.50 21.00 -2.95
N LEU A 138 -6.78 20.60 -3.00
CA LEU A 138 -7.78 20.96 -1.99
C LEU A 138 -7.51 20.26 -0.65
N ASP A 139 -7.04 19.03 -0.68
CA ASP A 139 -6.59 18.33 0.52
C ASP A 139 -5.48 19.09 1.24
N ARG A 140 -4.44 19.52 0.50
CA ARG A 140 -3.36 20.35 1.05
C ARG A 140 -3.81 21.73 1.53
N LEU A 141 -4.91 22.25 1.00
CA LEU A 141 -5.56 23.48 1.45
C LEU A 141 -6.57 23.24 2.59
N GLN A 142 -6.75 21.99 3.05
CA GLN A 142 -7.70 21.58 4.08
C GLN A 142 -9.17 21.84 3.71
N ASP A 143 -9.49 21.96 2.43
CA ASP A 143 -10.87 22.07 1.93
C ASP A 143 -11.43 20.68 1.62
N ARG A 144 -11.81 19.97 2.68
CA ARG A 144 -12.31 18.59 2.62
C ARG A 144 -13.58 18.45 1.79
N SER A 145 -14.47 19.42 1.91
CA SER A 145 -15.76 19.42 1.22
C SER A 145 -15.61 19.36 -0.30
N ARG A 146 -14.81 20.27 -0.87
CA ARG A 146 -14.54 20.31 -2.31
C ARG A 146 -13.63 19.18 -2.77
N ARG A 147 -12.69 18.73 -1.92
CA ARG A 147 -11.88 17.53 -2.19
C ARG A 147 -12.78 16.32 -2.44
N ASP A 148 -13.71 16.06 -1.53
CA ASP A 148 -14.60 14.90 -1.58
C ASP A 148 -15.61 14.99 -2.75
N GLU A 149 -16.02 16.18 -3.12
CA GLU A 149 -16.83 16.41 -4.32
C GLU A 149 -16.05 16.03 -5.60
N ASN A 150 -14.81 16.50 -5.73
CA ASN A 150 -13.95 16.14 -6.87
C ASN A 150 -13.67 14.63 -6.94
N LEU A 151 -13.50 13.95 -5.79
CA LEU A 151 -13.34 12.50 -5.73
C LEU A 151 -14.62 11.77 -6.18
N ARG A 152 -15.79 12.19 -5.72
CA ARG A 152 -17.07 11.59 -6.17
C ARG A 152 -17.22 11.68 -7.69
N HIS A 153 -16.88 12.81 -8.28
CA HIS A 153 -16.85 12.95 -9.73
C HIS A 153 -15.81 12.07 -10.41
N ALA A 154 -14.70 11.77 -9.75
CA ALA A 154 -13.67 10.84 -10.26
C ALA A 154 -14.19 9.40 -10.29
N PHE A 155 -14.83 8.92 -9.22
CA PHE A 155 -15.38 7.56 -9.13
C PHE A 155 -16.56 7.29 -10.08
N ASN A 156 -17.39 8.29 -10.34
CA ASN A 156 -18.57 8.13 -11.20
C ASN A 156 -18.24 8.12 -12.71
N ALA A 157 -17.05 8.54 -13.07
CA ALA A 157 -16.75 8.79 -14.48
C ALA A 157 -16.22 7.54 -15.21
N GLU A 158 -15.53 6.61 -14.54
CA GLU A 158 -14.87 5.50 -15.25
C GLU A 158 -14.48 4.34 -14.30
N ARG A 159 -14.57 3.11 -14.83
CA ARG A 159 -14.10 1.89 -14.16
C ARG A 159 -12.76 1.47 -14.77
N GLY A 160 -11.77 1.10 -13.93
CA GLY A 160 -10.48 0.56 -14.39
C GLY A 160 -9.28 1.02 -13.57
N ALA A 161 -8.07 0.96 -14.15
CA ALA A 161 -6.81 1.29 -13.47
C ALA A 161 -6.73 2.75 -12.97
N THR A 162 -7.45 3.67 -13.59
CA THR A 162 -7.56 5.06 -13.16
C THR A 162 -8.36 5.22 -11.87
N ASP A 163 -9.41 4.40 -11.67
CA ASP A 163 -10.20 4.34 -10.45
C ASP A 163 -9.37 3.85 -9.25
N GLU A 164 -8.45 2.91 -9.46
CA GLU A 164 -7.57 2.38 -8.40
C GLU A 164 -6.71 3.48 -7.76
N ALA A 165 -6.13 4.38 -8.57
CA ALA A 165 -5.33 5.49 -8.06
C ALA A 165 -6.17 6.46 -7.21
N ALA A 166 -7.39 6.76 -7.66
CA ALA A 166 -8.32 7.61 -6.92
C ALA A 166 -8.73 6.97 -5.58
N ARG A 167 -8.99 5.66 -5.55
CA ARG A 167 -9.31 4.91 -4.32
C ARG A 167 -8.17 4.86 -3.33
N LEU A 168 -6.93 4.65 -3.80
CA LEU A 168 -5.75 4.67 -2.94
C LEU A 168 -5.54 6.04 -2.28
N LEU A 169 -5.67 7.13 -3.05
CA LEU A 169 -5.58 8.49 -2.51
C LEU A 169 -6.74 8.80 -1.56
N ALA A 170 -7.97 8.38 -1.90
CA ALA A 170 -9.12 8.55 -1.02
C ALA A 170 -8.94 7.81 0.31
N ALA A 171 -8.36 6.60 0.28
CA ALA A 171 -8.04 5.84 1.49
C ALA A 171 -6.96 6.53 2.33
N GLU A 172 -5.92 7.08 1.70
CA GLU A 172 -4.87 7.83 2.37
C GLU A 172 -5.45 9.07 3.08
N TRP A 173 -6.23 9.88 2.38
CA TRP A 173 -6.88 11.06 2.96
C TRP A 173 -7.91 10.72 4.05
N ALA A 174 -8.65 9.61 3.91
CA ALA A 174 -9.54 9.14 4.96
C ALA A 174 -8.77 8.77 6.25
N LEU A 175 -7.56 8.17 6.10
CA LEU A 175 -6.68 7.89 7.25
C LEU A 175 -6.13 9.17 7.91
N ASP A 176 -5.77 10.18 7.10
CA ASP A 176 -5.35 11.49 7.61
C ASP A 176 -6.49 12.19 8.36
N ASP A 177 -7.74 12.00 7.90
CA ASP A 177 -8.96 12.46 8.57
C ASP A 177 -9.39 11.58 9.75
N ARG A 178 -8.64 10.50 10.07
CA ARG A 178 -8.95 9.49 11.10
C ARG A 178 -10.26 8.73 10.86
N ASP A 179 -10.69 8.63 9.63
CA ASP A 179 -11.87 7.88 9.20
C ASP A 179 -11.45 6.47 8.69
N ALA A 180 -11.14 5.58 9.63
CA ALA A 180 -10.74 4.21 9.30
C ALA A 180 -11.83 3.41 8.55
N PRO A 181 -13.13 3.51 8.89
CA PRO A 181 -14.18 2.83 8.14
C PRO A 181 -14.20 3.21 6.65
N ARG A 182 -14.13 4.51 6.36
CA ARG A 182 -14.07 4.99 4.96
C ARG A 182 -12.80 4.54 4.24
N ALA A 183 -11.66 4.56 4.92
CA ALA A 183 -10.42 4.04 4.35
C ALA A 183 -10.53 2.56 3.98
N MET A 184 -11.10 1.73 4.85
CA MET A 184 -11.33 0.30 4.59
C MET A 184 -12.27 0.09 3.42
N GLU A 185 -13.38 0.83 3.34
CA GLU A 185 -14.32 0.78 2.21
C GLU A 185 -13.61 1.05 0.87
N MET A 186 -12.77 2.08 0.81
CA MET A 186 -12.01 2.41 -0.40
C MET A 186 -11.01 1.31 -0.78
N LEU A 187 -10.36 0.71 0.22
CA LEU A 187 -9.39 -0.37 0.01
C LEU A 187 -10.04 -1.70 -0.38
N ASP A 188 -11.24 -1.99 0.13
CA ASP A 188 -12.01 -3.21 -0.20
C ASP A 188 -12.58 -3.15 -1.63
N ALA A 189 -12.81 -1.95 -2.14
CA ALA A 189 -13.26 -1.73 -3.51
C ALA A 189 -12.13 -1.79 -4.56
N LEU A 190 -10.88 -2.02 -4.17
CA LEU A 190 -9.75 -2.21 -5.09
C LEU A 190 -9.84 -3.56 -5.80
N SER A 191 -9.31 -3.63 -7.03
CA SER A 191 -9.11 -4.92 -7.70
C SER A 191 -8.15 -5.82 -6.91
N PRO A 192 -8.26 -7.16 -7.02
CA PRO A 192 -7.36 -8.07 -6.30
C PRO A 192 -5.87 -7.83 -6.57
N GLY A 193 -5.53 -7.35 -7.77
CA GLY A 193 -4.16 -6.98 -8.15
C GLY A 193 -3.69 -5.71 -7.45
N ALA A 194 -4.53 -4.67 -7.40
CA ALA A 194 -4.22 -3.40 -6.76
C ALA A 194 -4.15 -3.54 -5.22
N ALA A 195 -5.05 -4.33 -4.63
CA ALA A 195 -5.09 -4.59 -3.19
C ALA A 195 -3.81 -5.26 -2.65
N ARG A 196 -3.07 -5.99 -3.50
CA ARG A 196 -1.79 -6.63 -3.15
C ARG A 196 -0.57 -5.72 -3.29
N ARG A 197 -0.72 -4.52 -3.85
CA ARG A 197 0.41 -3.57 -3.96
C ARG A 197 0.85 -3.12 -2.57
N THR A 198 2.14 -2.92 -2.38
CA THR A 198 2.73 -2.55 -1.09
C THR A 198 2.07 -1.31 -0.47
N GLN A 199 1.72 -0.31 -1.29
CA GLN A 199 1.05 0.90 -0.79
C GLN A 199 -0.36 0.58 -0.26
N ALA A 200 -1.16 -0.20 -0.99
CA ALA A 200 -2.49 -0.61 -0.54
C ALA A 200 -2.43 -1.40 0.78
N LEU A 201 -1.47 -2.33 0.90
CA LEU A 201 -1.24 -3.08 2.13
C LEU A 201 -0.80 -2.18 3.29
N ARG A 202 0.05 -1.17 3.05
CA ARG A 202 0.44 -0.19 4.09
C ARG A 202 -0.76 0.60 4.60
N LEU A 203 -1.59 1.10 3.70
CA LEU A 203 -2.81 1.82 4.06
C LEU A 203 -3.79 0.91 4.81
N ARG A 204 -3.96 -0.36 4.36
CA ARG A 204 -4.80 -1.35 5.04
C ARG A 204 -4.30 -1.67 6.45
N LEU A 205 -2.98 -1.83 6.63
CA LEU A 205 -2.40 -2.03 7.96
C LEU A 205 -2.69 -0.85 8.88
N GLN A 206 -2.52 0.37 8.39
CA GLN A 206 -2.82 1.58 9.15
C GLN A 206 -4.32 1.69 9.50
N ALA A 207 -5.20 1.42 8.52
CA ALA A 207 -6.65 1.41 8.71
C ALA A 207 -7.09 0.39 9.75
N SER A 208 -6.60 -0.86 9.65
CA SER A 208 -6.93 -1.95 10.58
C SER A 208 -6.48 -1.64 12.00
N ARG A 209 -5.29 -1.05 12.17
CA ARG A 209 -4.80 -0.61 13.49
C ARG A 209 -5.66 0.51 14.07
N MET A 210 -6.02 1.50 13.25
CA MET A 210 -6.88 2.60 13.66
C MET A 210 -8.30 2.13 14.02
N ALA A 211 -8.82 1.14 13.27
CA ALA A 211 -10.11 0.50 13.53
C ALA A 211 -10.07 -0.51 14.71
N ARG A 212 -8.92 -0.70 15.38
CA ARG A 212 -8.73 -1.70 16.44
C ARG A 212 -9.09 -3.12 16.03
N GLN A 213 -8.69 -3.50 14.82
CA GLN A 213 -8.85 -4.84 14.24
C GLN A 213 -7.50 -5.56 14.20
N PRO A 214 -6.95 -6.03 15.33
CA PRO A 214 -5.56 -6.49 15.41
C PRO A 214 -5.30 -7.75 14.58
N LEU A 215 -6.29 -8.64 14.42
CA LEU A 215 -6.15 -9.83 13.59
C LEU A 215 -6.00 -9.50 12.10
N GLU A 216 -6.78 -8.53 11.59
CA GLU A 216 -6.66 -8.07 10.20
C GLU A 216 -5.34 -7.32 10.00
N ALA A 217 -4.92 -6.53 10.98
CA ALA A 217 -3.63 -5.87 11.00
C ALA A 217 -2.47 -6.90 10.96
N LEU A 218 -2.56 -8.00 11.73
CA LEU A 218 -1.58 -9.09 11.74
C LEU A 218 -1.47 -9.76 10.37
N ARG A 219 -2.61 -10.12 9.76
CA ARG A 219 -2.66 -10.72 8.41
C ARG A 219 -2.02 -9.81 7.36
N THR A 220 -2.36 -8.53 7.41
CA THR A 220 -1.83 -7.53 6.46
C THR A 220 -0.33 -7.28 6.68
N ALA A 221 0.12 -7.20 7.94
CA ALA A 221 1.54 -7.06 8.27
C ALA A 221 2.36 -8.26 7.79
N ARG A 222 1.79 -9.47 7.82
CA ARG A 222 2.45 -10.68 7.30
C ARG A 222 2.62 -10.61 5.78
N LEU A 223 1.61 -10.16 5.04
CA LEU A 223 1.73 -9.95 3.60
C LEU A 223 2.83 -8.94 3.29
N LEU A 224 2.90 -7.83 4.03
CA LEU A 224 3.96 -6.83 3.90
C LEU A 224 5.35 -7.41 4.22
N ALA A 225 5.47 -8.25 5.25
CA ALA A 225 6.73 -8.92 5.59
C ALA A 225 7.19 -9.86 4.47
N ASN A 226 6.27 -10.62 3.85
CA ASN A 226 6.56 -11.49 2.71
C ASN A 226 7.00 -10.68 1.47
N HIS A 227 6.51 -9.46 1.30
CA HIS A 227 6.96 -8.53 0.26
C HIS A 227 8.22 -7.74 0.64
N GLN A 228 8.93 -8.13 1.71
CA GLN A 228 10.15 -7.47 2.19
C GLN A 228 9.98 -5.95 2.44
N ALA A 229 8.76 -5.53 2.78
CA ALA A 229 8.47 -4.11 3.06
C ALA A 229 9.11 -3.60 4.37
N PHE A 230 9.61 -4.51 5.21
CA PHE A 230 10.28 -4.26 6.49
C PHE A 230 11.58 -5.06 6.58
N SER A 231 12.52 -4.58 7.38
CA SER A 231 13.66 -5.43 7.76
C SER A 231 13.18 -6.66 8.58
N PRO A 232 13.87 -7.81 8.53
CA PRO A 232 13.43 -9.02 9.24
C PRO A 232 13.21 -8.82 10.74
N VAL A 233 14.02 -7.96 11.38
CA VAL A 233 13.92 -7.65 12.82
C VAL A 233 12.63 -6.86 13.09
N VAL A 234 12.37 -5.81 12.30
CA VAL A 234 11.17 -4.97 12.44
C VAL A 234 9.91 -5.77 12.13
N ALA A 235 9.93 -6.60 11.08
CA ALA A 235 8.82 -7.46 10.74
C ALA A 235 8.45 -8.40 11.89
N ARG A 236 9.44 -9.09 12.48
CA ARG A 236 9.24 -10.00 13.61
C ARG A 236 8.67 -9.28 14.83
N SER A 237 9.22 -8.12 15.20
CA SER A 237 8.73 -7.33 16.32
C SER A 237 7.29 -6.86 16.11
N LEU A 238 6.96 -6.36 14.91
CA LEU A 238 5.61 -5.93 14.56
C LEU A 238 4.60 -7.08 14.60
N LEU A 239 4.95 -8.23 14.01
CA LEU A 239 4.07 -9.41 14.00
C LEU A 239 3.81 -9.92 15.43
N ARG A 240 4.83 -9.98 16.30
CA ARG A 240 4.68 -10.34 17.70
C ARG A 240 3.77 -9.35 18.46
N SER A 241 3.94 -8.05 18.24
CA SER A 241 3.10 -7.01 18.85
C SER A 241 1.63 -7.18 18.45
N LEU A 242 1.35 -7.31 17.16
CA LEU A 242 -0.01 -7.48 16.65
C LEU A 242 -0.65 -8.81 17.07
N ALA A 243 0.15 -9.87 17.13
CA ALA A 243 -0.32 -11.16 17.66
C ALA A 243 -0.70 -11.04 19.15
N ASN A 244 0.13 -10.38 19.96
CA ASN A 244 -0.17 -10.14 21.37
C ASN A 244 -1.43 -9.29 21.54
N GLU A 245 -1.57 -8.19 20.76
CA GLU A 245 -2.78 -7.36 20.76
C GLU A 245 -4.04 -8.18 20.41
N THR A 246 -3.89 -9.11 19.43
CA THR A 246 -4.99 -10.01 19.03
C THR A 246 -5.40 -10.98 20.15
N LEU A 247 -4.41 -11.56 20.85
CA LEU A 247 -4.65 -12.46 21.98
C LEU A 247 -5.27 -11.72 23.17
N ASP A 248 -4.79 -10.51 23.45
CA ASP A 248 -5.27 -9.68 24.56
C ASP A 248 -6.72 -9.19 24.34
N ALA A 249 -7.15 -9.06 23.08
CA ALA A 249 -8.52 -8.71 22.73
C ALA A 249 -9.54 -9.84 22.98
N ALA A 250 -9.10 -11.07 23.29
CA ALA A 250 -10.00 -12.15 23.67
C ALA A 250 -10.59 -11.89 25.06
N HIS A 251 -11.91 -11.93 25.20
CA HIS A 251 -12.61 -11.71 26.46
C HIS A 251 -13.07 -13.02 27.14
N ASP A 252 -13.09 -14.11 26.37
CA ASP A 252 -13.44 -15.46 26.88
C ASP A 252 -12.58 -16.53 26.20
N VAL A 253 -12.66 -17.76 26.81
CA VAL A 253 -11.88 -18.91 26.32
C VAL A 253 -12.23 -19.32 24.90
N GLN A 254 -13.50 -19.25 24.53
CA GLN A 254 -13.96 -19.69 23.20
C GLN A 254 -13.46 -18.73 22.13
N GLN A 255 -13.45 -17.44 22.44
CA GLN A 255 -12.89 -16.43 21.56
C GLN A 255 -11.37 -16.61 21.43
N LEU A 256 -10.66 -16.87 22.53
CA LEU A 256 -9.22 -17.12 22.49
C LEU A 256 -8.88 -18.35 21.62
N ARG A 257 -9.60 -19.46 21.78
CA ARG A 257 -9.43 -20.68 20.98
C ARG A 257 -9.67 -20.40 19.50
N ARG A 258 -10.72 -19.64 19.16
CA ARG A 258 -11.00 -19.25 17.76
C ARG A 258 -9.89 -18.37 17.17
N LEU A 259 -9.39 -17.39 17.92
CA LEU A 259 -8.30 -16.53 17.48
C LEU A 259 -7.01 -17.34 17.29
N TRP A 260 -6.68 -18.21 18.24
CA TRP A 260 -5.51 -19.10 18.14
C TRP A 260 -5.58 -20.03 16.92
N ALA A 261 -6.76 -20.57 16.61
CA ALA A 261 -6.96 -21.40 15.43
C ALA A 261 -6.77 -20.63 14.10
N GLN A 262 -7.01 -19.30 14.11
CA GLN A 262 -6.84 -18.42 12.94
C GLN A 262 -5.40 -17.95 12.74
N PHE A 263 -4.51 -18.19 13.72
CA PHE A 263 -3.08 -17.86 13.55
C PHE A 263 -2.42 -18.84 12.59
N ASP A 264 -1.45 -18.35 11.83
CA ASP A 264 -0.65 -19.20 10.95
C ASP A 264 0.23 -20.18 11.75
N ALA A 265 0.68 -21.24 11.07
CA ALA A 265 1.58 -22.21 11.68
C ALA A 265 2.90 -21.55 12.14
N THR A 266 3.37 -20.53 11.46
CA THR A 266 4.57 -19.76 11.83
C THR A 266 4.38 -18.99 13.13
N ASP A 267 3.21 -18.39 13.36
CA ASP A 267 2.90 -17.69 14.62
C ASP A 267 2.78 -18.66 15.78
N ARG A 268 2.07 -19.78 15.57
CA ARG A 268 1.91 -20.82 16.59
C ARG A 268 3.21 -21.54 16.94
N ARG A 269 4.26 -21.39 16.09
CA ARG A 269 5.64 -21.85 16.35
C ARG A 269 6.55 -20.74 16.86
N ASP A 270 6.08 -19.49 16.95
CA ASP A 270 6.84 -18.43 17.61
C ASP A 270 6.66 -18.55 19.14
N LEU A 271 7.76 -18.81 19.83
CA LEU A 271 7.78 -19.00 21.27
C LEU A 271 7.17 -17.82 22.04
N HIS A 272 7.46 -16.59 21.63
CA HIS A 272 6.93 -15.40 22.32
C HIS A 272 5.42 -15.28 22.21
N ILE A 273 4.87 -15.59 21.03
CA ILE A 273 3.42 -15.57 20.79
C ILE A 273 2.76 -16.70 21.58
N THR A 274 3.37 -17.90 21.59
CA THR A 274 2.82 -19.06 22.30
C THR A 274 2.83 -18.84 23.82
N CYS A 275 3.91 -18.30 24.37
CA CYS A 275 3.93 -17.95 25.80
C CYS A 275 2.86 -16.92 26.16
N ARG A 276 2.64 -15.91 25.31
CA ARG A 276 1.57 -14.93 25.55
C ARG A 276 0.18 -15.56 25.46
N ALA A 277 -0.05 -16.43 24.46
CA ALA A 277 -1.30 -17.18 24.34
C ALA A 277 -1.59 -18.04 25.58
N ALA A 278 -0.57 -18.74 26.08
CA ALA A 278 -0.67 -19.55 27.29
C ALA A 278 -0.99 -18.72 28.53
N GLN A 279 -0.33 -17.59 28.69
CA GLN A 279 -0.62 -16.65 29.78
C GLN A 279 -2.06 -16.10 29.69
N ARG A 280 -2.52 -15.78 28.48
CA ARG A 280 -3.89 -15.32 28.27
C ARG A 280 -4.91 -16.40 28.58
N ALA A 281 -4.64 -17.66 28.18
CA ALA A 281 -5.48 -18.80 28.51
C ALA A 281 -5.61 -18.97 30.04
N ALA A 282 -4.50 -18.87 30.77
CA ALA A 282 -4.52 -18.94 32.23
C ALA A 282 -5.35 -17.80 32.88
N GLN A 283 -5.28 -16.58 32.32
CA GLN A 283 -6.07 -15.43 32.79
C GLN A 283 -7.57 -15.59 32.53
N LEU A 284 -7.94 -16.40 31.55
CA LEU A 284 -9.34 -16.73 31.21
C LEU A 284 -9.81 -18.07 31.77
N ASP A 285 -9.15 -18.57 32.83
CA ASP A 285 -9.46 -19.82 33.54
C ASP A 285 -9.42 -21.09 32.66
N ALA A 286 -8.56 -21.08 31.62
CA ALA A 286 -8.30 -22.25 30.76
C ALA A 286 -6.80 -22.61 30.72
N PRO A 287 -6.15 -22.89 31.87
CA PRO A 287 -4.72 -23.19 31.94
C PRO A 287 -4.32 -24.44 31.15
N GLU A 288 -5.22 -25.39 30.96
CA GLU A 288 -5.00 -26.61 30.17
C GLU A 288 -4.71 -26.29 28.69
N ASP A 289 -5.41 -25.32 28.07
CA ASP A 289 -5.14 -24.89 26.73
C ASP A 289 -3.73 -24.27 26.60
N GLY A 290 -3.38 -23.43 27.59
CA GLY A 290 -2.04 -22.83 27.66
C GLY A 290 -0.95 -23.88 27.76
N ARG A 291 -1.13 -24.92 28.61
CA ARG A 291 -0.16 -26.03 28.69
C ARG A 291 -0.07 -26.84 27.40
N LEU A 292 -1.21 -27.07 26.73
CA LEU A 292 -1.22 -27.77 25.44
C LEU A 292 -0.37 -27.04 24.41
N TRP A 293 -0.48 -25.72 24.36
CA TRP A 293 0.30 -24.90 23.40
C TRP A 293 1.78 -24.79 23.80
N LEU A 294 2.10 -24.77 25.10
CA LEU A 294 3.49 -24.70 25.60
C LEU A 294 4.24 -26.03 25.49
N ARG A 295 3.53 -27.16 25.47
CA ARG A 295 4.11 -28.50 25.54
C ARG A 295 5.25 -28.74 24.53
N PRO A 296 5.11 -28.42 23.23
CA PRO A 296 6.19 -28.64 22.27
C PRO A 296 7.49 -27.88 22.62
N PHE A 297 7.36 -26.69 23.19
CA PHE A 297 8.51 -25.87 23.59
C PHE A 297 9.14 -26.37 24.91
N TRP A 298 8.32 -26.91 25.82
CA TRP A 298 8.80 -27.54 27.03
C TRP A 298 9.57 -28.82 26.74
N ASP A 299 9.04 -29.66 25.85
CA ASP A 299 9.70 -30.89 25.44
C ASP A 299 11.02 -30.62 24.69
N GLY A 300 11.17 -29.47 24.03
CA GLY A 300 12.35 -29.00 23.31
C GLY A 300 13.23 -28.00 24.08
N LEU A 301 13.10 -27.88 25.42
CA LEU A 301 13.83 -26.89 26.23
C LEU A 301 15.36 -26.91 25.99
N ALA A 302 15.96 -28.08 25.75
CA ALA A 302 17.39 -28.22 25.54
C ALA A 302 17.92 -27.48 24.27
N GLU A 303 17.05 -27.29 23.28
CA GLU A 303 17.39 -26.62 22.02
C GLU A 303 17.23 -25.09 22.10
N LEU A 304 16.58 -24.58 23.17
CA LEU A 304 16.31 -23.17 23.32
C LEU A 304 17.46 -22.41 23.98
N PRO A 305 17.69 -21.13 23.60
CA PRO A 305 18.55 -20.23 24.38
C PRO A 305 17.98 -20.04 25.81
N ARG A 306 18.86 -19.70 26.76
CA ARG A 306 18.49 -19.49 28.16
C ARG A 306 17.31 -18.53 28.34
N GLU A 307 17.35 -17.37 27.66
CA GLU A 307 16.28 -16.36 27.77
C GLU A 307 14.91 -16.90 27.32
N ASP A 308 14.91 -17.77 26.32
CA ASP A 308 13.69 -18.41 25.82
C ASP A 308 13.23 -19.54 26.74
N ARG A 309 14.16 -20.31 27.36
CA ARG A 309 13.82 -21.28 28.42
C ARG A 309 13.18 -20.59 29.61
N ASP A 310 13.76 -19.49 30.06
CA ASP A 310 13.19 -18.69 31.16
C ASP A 310 11.76 -18.25 30.83
N ARG A 311 11.51 -17.81 29.61
CA ARG A 311 10.17 -17.37 29.14
C ARG A 311 9.14 -18.51 29.17
N VAL A 312 9.51 -19.69 28.67
CA VAL A 312 8.65 -20.88 28.69
C VAL A 312 8.34 -21.31 30.13
N ALA A 313 9.37 -21.32 30.99
CA ALA A 313 9.23 -21.67 32.38
C ALA A 313 8.29 -20.70 33.14
N LEU A 314 8.42 -19.41 32.92
CA LEU A 314 7.53 -18.40 33.50
C LEU A 314 6.08 -18.56 33.01
N ALA A 315 5.87 -18.87 31.72
CA ALA A 315 4.54 -19.13 31.18
C ALA A 315 3.92 -20.41 31.77
N LEU A 316 4.73 -21.44 32.05
CA LEU A 316 4.24 -22.66 32.76
C LEU A 316 3.81 -22.34 34.18
N ILE A 317 4.52 -21.45 34.88
CA ILE A 317 4.09 -21.00 36.22
C ILE A 317 2.66 -20.42 36.19
N ASP A 318 2.36 -19.60 35.19
CA ASP A 318 1.04 -18.97 35.04
C ASP A 318 -0.04 -20.01 34.70
N THR A 319 0.29 -21.10 34.00
CA THR A 319 -0.64 -22.15 33.57
C THR A 319 -0.68 -23.39 34.48
N ARG A 320 -0.07 -23.34 35.66
CA ARG A 320 0.10 -24.53 36.54
C ARG A 320 -1.20 -25.09 37.11
N ALA A 321 -2.24 -24.27 37.27
CA ALA A 321 -3.49 -24.67 37.92
C ALA A 321 -4.07 -25.94 37.27
N GLY A 322 -4.37 -26.97 38.11
CA GLY A 322 -4.90 -28.23 37.65
C GLY A 322 -3.97 -29.07 36.75
N ILE A 323 -2.65 -28.86 36.82
CA ILE A 323 -1.69 -29.61 35.99
C ILE A 323 -1.73 -31.11 36.29
N GLY A 324 -1.79 -31.95 35.26
CA GLY A 324 -1.88 -33.40 35.37
C GLY A 324 -0.57 -34.10 35.74
N ALA A 325 -0.67 -35.39 36.10
CA ALA A 325 0.49 -36.22 36.40
C ALA A 325 1.39 -36.49 35.18
N ASP A 326 0.83 -36.37 33.99
CA ASP A 326 1.56 -36.51 32.71
C ASP A 326 2.69 -35.49 32.52
N TRP A 327 2.65 -34.37 33.26
CA TRP A 327 3.69 -33.37 33.29
C TRP A 327 4.87 -33.69 34.20
N LEU A 328 4.68 -34.59 35.21
CA LEU A 328 5.74 -34.88 36.21
C LEU A 328 7.04 -35.36 35.60
N PRO A 329 7.09 -36.34 34.67
CA PRO A 329 8.35 -36.79 34.09
C PRO A 329 9.06 -35.65 33.29
N ARG A 330 8.27 -34.77 32.67
CA ARG A 330 8.81 -33.60 31.87
C ARG A 330 9.47 -32.58 32.78
N VAL A 331 8.81 -32.23 33.90
CA VAL A 331 9.37 -31.23 34.82
C VAL A 331 10.55 -31.80 35.64
N GLU A 332 10.53 -33.10 35.95
CA GLU A 332 11.66 -33.78 36.60
C GLU A 332 12.90 -33.80 35.71
N SER A 333 12.74 -34.13 34.43
CA SER A 333 13.85 -34.06 33.43
C SER A 333 14.40 -32.66 33.30
N ALA A 334 13.53 -31.63 33.24
CA ALA A 334 13.96 -30.23 33.16
C ALA A 334 14.72 -29.80 34.45
N ALA A 335 14.28 -30.24 35.63
CA ALA A 335 14.99 -29.96 36.89
C ALA A 335 16.39 -30.57 36.94
N GLN A 336 16.57 -31.76 36.35
CA GLN A 336 17.90 -32.42 36.28
C GLN A 336 18.83 -31.70 35.32
N SER A 337 18.32 -31.29 34.17
CA SER A 337 19.13 -30.66 33.12
C SER A 337 19.43 -29.17 33.38
N PHE A 338 18.48 -28.43 33.98
CA PHE A 338 18.51 -26.98 34.15
C PHE A 338 18.32 -26.54 35.60
N GLY A 339 18.73 -27.37 36.58
CA GLY A 339 18.63 -27.08 38.00
C GLY A 339 19.38 -25.86 38.51
N HIS A 340 20.16 -25.21 37.64
CA HIS A 340 20.85 -23.96 37.89
C HIS A 340 20.14 -22.73 37.37
N GLU A 341 19.05 -22.90 36.57
CA GLU A 341 18.28 -21.82 35.98
C GLU A 341 17.07 -21.51 36.86
N SER A 342 17.04 -20.34 37.48
CA SER A 342 16.06 -19.96 38.51
C SER A 342 14.60 -20.00 38.02
N ALA A 343 14.35 -19.65 36.75
CA ALA A 343 13.00 -19.68 36.19
C ALA A 343 12.51 -21.13 36.01
N VAL A 344 13.35 -22.04 35.54
CA VAL A 344 13.02 -23.47 35.41
C VAL A 344 12.81 -24.09 36.76
N VAL A 345 13.70 -23.83 37.71
CA VAL A 345 13.57 -24.32 39.11
C VAL A 345 12.28 -23.83 39.74
N ALA A 346 11.93 -22.56 39.57
CA ALA A 346 10.66 -22.00 40.05
C ALA A 346 9.46 -22.69 39.40
N ALA A 347 9.45 -22.91 38.11
CA ALA A 347 8.36 -23.56 37.39
C ALA A 347 8.16 -25.01 37.91
N VAL A 348 9.24 -25.77 38.01
CA VAL A 348 9.19 -27.16 38.54
C VAL A 348 8.72 -27.18 39.99
N GLY A 349 9.23 -26.29 40.85
CA GLY A 349 8.81 -26.18 42.24
C GLY A 349 7.33 -25.84 42.36
N MET A 350 6.80 -24.94 41.53
CA MET A 350 5.38 -24.60 41.48
C MET A 350 4.50 -25.77 41.01
N VAL A 351 4.95 -26.53 40.01
CA VAL A 351 4.24 -27.73 39.54
C VAL A 351 4.24 -28.80 40.62
N PHE A 352 5.34 -29.05 41.35
CA PHE A 352 5.36 -29.99 42.45
C PHE A 352 4.43 -29.56 43.60
N ALA A 353 4.38 -28.27 43.92
CA ALA A 353 3.46 -27.74 44.88
C ALA A 353 1.98 -27.98 44.50
N GLU A 354 1.63 -27.70 43.24
CA GLU A 354 0.29 -27.97 42.69
C GLU A 354 -0.09 -29.48 42.81
N ARG A 355 0.90 -30.36 42.59
CA ARG A 355 0.74 -31.81 42.70
C ARG A 355 0.91 -32.35 44.12
N ARG A 356 1.01 -31.48 45.15
CA ARG A 356 1.14 -31.83 46.57
C ARG A 356 2.42 -32.64 46.87
N LEU A 357 3.47 -32.50 46.08
CA LEU A 357 4.78 -33.10 46.31
C LEU A 357 5.64 -32.17 47.19
N TRP A 358 5.18 -31.95 48.43
CA TRP A 358 5.61 -30.86 49.32
C TRP A 358 7.12 -30.82 49.56
N GLY A 359 7.76 -31.97 49.84
CA GLY A 359 9.19 -32.03 50.10
C GLY A 359 10.04 -31.60 48.89
N LYS A 360 9.69 -32.07 47.67
CA LYS A 360 10.37 -31.67 46.45
C LYS A 360 10.08 -30.20 46.10
N ALA A 361 8.85 -29.76 46.25
CA ALA A 361 8.44 -28.40 45.99
C ALA A 361 9.18 -27.38 46.84
N ARG A 362 9.31 -27.64 48.16
CA ARG A 362 9.94 -26.74 49.10
C ARG A 362 11.40 -26.44 48.74
N LEU A 363 12.20 -27.47 48.49
CA LEU A 363 13.60 -27.34 48.17
C LEU A 363 13.82 -26.44 46.94
N LEU A 364 13.07 -26.69 45.86
CA LEU A 364 13.19 -25.93 44.62
C LEU A 364 12.63 -24.50 44.76
N LEU A 365 11.55 -24.30 45.48
CA LEU A 365 10.99 -22.97 45.70
C LEU A 365 11.88 -22.09 46.57
N GLU A 366 12.56 -22.66 47.61
CA GLU A 366 13.55 -21.94 48.40
C GLU A 366 14.75 -21.48 47.54
N GLN A 367 15.27 -22.38 46.71
CA GLN A 367 16.32 -22.05 45.76
C GLN A 367 15.90 -20.93 44.79
N ALA A 368 14.73 -21.04 44.21
CA ALA A 368 14.20 -20.07 43.25
C ALA A 368 13.93 -18.70 43.90
N ALA A 369 13.27 -18.70 45.10
CA ALA A 369 12.90 -17.50 45.84
C ALA A 369 14.13 -16.67 46.30
N ALA A 370 15.22 -17.35 46.61
CA ALA A 370 16.48 -16.74 47.00
C ALA A 370 17.24 -16.15 45.80
N SER A 371 16.93 -16.55 44.56
CA SER A 371 17.68 -16.15 43.37
C SER A 371 17.29 -14.73 42.90
N PRO A 372 18.26 -13.79 42.81
CA PRO A 372 18.00 -12.44 42.32
C PRO A 372 17.70 -12.41 40.81
N SER A 373 18.08 -13.45 40.07
CA SER A 373 17.82 -13.54 38.63
C SER A 373 16.37 -13.87 38.27
N LEU A 374 15.57 -14.38 39.24
CA LEU A 374 14.15 -14.60 39.05
C LEU A 374 13.39 -13.26 39.14
N PRO A 375 12.45 -12.94 38.22
CA PRO A 375 11.67 -11.71 38.27
C PRO A 375 10.94 -11.53 39.60
N SER A 376 10.87 -10.29 40.11
CA SER A 376 10.28 -9.95 41.43
C SER A 376 8.89 -10.54 41.62
N ARG A 377 8.02 -10.47 40.60
CA ARG A 377 6.68 -11.10 40.66
C ARG A 377 6.75 -12.60 40.98
N ASN A 378 7.66 -13.32 40.31
CA ASN A 378 7.79 -14.77 40.45
C ASN A 378 8.48 -15.15 41.75
N ARG A 379 9.45 -14.36 42.26
CA ARG A 379 10.03 -14.52 43.59
C ARG A 379 8.95 -14.37 44.69
N ARG A 380 8.13 -13.31 44.58
CA ARG A 380 6.97 -13.14 45.49
C ARG A 380 6.04 -14.33 45.45
N MET A 381 5.74 -14.85 44.28
CA MET A 381 4.90 -16.05 44.13
C MET A 381 5.54 -17.26 44.80
N ALA A 382 6.85 -17.48 44.66
CA ALA A 382 7.57 -18.58 45.30
C ALA A 382 7.50 -18.48 46.83
N TRP A 383 7.76 -17.31 47.41
CA TRP A 383 7.66 -17.08 48.84
C TRP A 383 6.24 -17.27 49.36
N ARG A 384 5.22 -16.80 48.64
CA ARG A 384 3.78 -17.05 49.04
C ARG A 384 3.43 -18.53 49.00
N GLN A 385 3.95 -19.27 48.01
CA GLN A 385 3.72 -20.71 47.94
C GLN A 385 4.43 -21.41 49.06
N LEU A 386 5.65 -21.01 49.47
CA LEU A 386 6.37 -21.52 50.63
C LEU A 386 5.59 -21.24 51.93
N ALA A 387 5.02 -20.06 52.10
CA ALA A 387 4.18 -19.73 53.24
C ALA A 387 2.93 -20.64 53.32
N GLN A 388 2.30 -20.90 52.16
CA GLN A 388 1.18 -21.81 52.09
C GLN A 388 1.56 -23.26 52.46
N LEU A 389 2.72 -23.73 51.98
CA LEU A 389 3.25 -25.05 52.37
C LEU A 389 3.52 -25.15 53.86
N ALA A 390 4.16 -24.13 54.47
CA ALA A 390 4.45 -24.09 55.88
C ALA A 390 3.16 -24.16 56.73
N ARG A 391 2.10 -23.46 56.34
CA ARG A 391 0.78 -23.56 57.00
C ARG A 391 0.17 -24.98 56.94
N GLN A 392 0.32 -25.65 55.78
CA GLN A 392 -0.16 -27.03 55.65
C GLN A 392 0.62 -28.02 56.53
N GLU A 393 1.90 -27.71 56.83
CA GLU A 393 2.72 -28.43 57.77
C GLU A 393 2.51 -27.97 59.24
N SER A 394 1.58 -27.01 59.46
CA SER A 394 1.32 -26.39 60.78
C SER A 394 2.52 -25.61 61.37
N ASP A 395 3.42 -25.13 60.50
CA ASP A 395 4.56 -24.28 60.87
C ASP A 395 4.26 -22.79 60.62
N GLU A 396 3.48 -22.20 61.55
CA GLU A 396 3.10 -20.78 61.44
C GLU A 396 4.28 -19.82 61.56
N ALA A 397 5.33 -20.19 62.26
CA ALA A 397 6.53 -19.37 62.39
C ALA A 397 7.22 -19.21 61.02
N ARG A 398 7.40 -20.32 60.32
CA ARG A 398 7.99 -20.32 58.96
C ARG A 398 7.05 -19.65 57.94
N ALA A 399 5.73 -19.84 58.02
CA ALA A 399 4.78 -19.16 57.19
C ALA A 399 4.89 -17.65 57.30
N THR A 400 5.01 -17.09 58.51
CA THR A 400 5.20 -15.68 58.79
C THR A 400 6.51 -15.15 58.21
N VAL A 401 7.61 -15.88 58.30
CA VAL A 401 8.90 -15.51 57.73
C VAL A 401 8.80 -15.42 56.17
N CYS A 402 8.20 -16.42 55.55
CA CYS A 402 8.00 -16.44 54.09
C CYS A 402 7.09 -15.29 53.62
N GLU A 403 6.04 -14.95 54.38
CA GLU A 403 5.18 -13.79 54.03
C GLU A 403 5.93 -12.46 54.11
N ARG A 404 6.71 -12.25 55.17
CA ARG A 404 7.56 -11.08 55.31
C ARG A 404 8.56 -10.96 54.12
N ALA A 405 9.18 -12.10 53.76
CA ALA A 405 10.10 -12.16 52.63
C ALA A 405 9.36 -11.83 51.31
N ALA A 406 8.13 -12.32 51.12
CA ALA A 406 7.31 -11.96 49.97
C ALA A 406 6.94 -10.46 49.93
N ALA A 407 6.64 -9.88 51.10
CA ALA A 407 6.28 -8.47 51.24
C ALA A 407 7.50 -7.51 51.05
N ALA A 408 8.71 -7.96 51.33
CA ALA A 408 9.93 -7.20 51.19
C ALA A 408 10.47 -7.11 49.73
N ILE A 409 9.84 -7.81 48.80
CA ILE A 409 10.21 -7.78 47.38
C ILE A 409 9.39 -6.70 46.69
N ASP A 410 10.03 -5.68 46.14
CA ASP A 410 9.43 -4.60 45.34
C ASP A 410 8.95 -5.04 43.94
#